data_a767e8679aa3ffe311cf623b35dc41fa
#
_entry.id   a767e8679aa3ffe311cf623b35dc41fa
#
_cell.length_a   1.000
_cell.length_b   1.000
_cell.length_c   1.000
_cell.angle_alpha   90.00
_cell.angle_beta   90.00
_cell.angle_gamma   90.00
#
_symmetry.space_group_name_H-M   'P 1'
#
loop_
_entity.id
_entity.type
_entity.pdbx_description
1 polymer ?
#
loop_
_entity_poly.entity_id
_entity_poly.type
_entity_poly.pdbx_seq_one_letter_code
_entity_poly.pdbx_strand_id
1 'polypeptide(L)'
;IEQTTGSVTLVCIDLAHQGTIEELSNKISENFGELHGIIHCAMSSLQMMPINQVSLKEVEINLLSPIMISFRLISCFHRLLSRDPKGLFVYISDVRTKKFNSPYNSAKKACEQLFLSYQEENKRLGIKVLIQYPEPMGTKLRKKMFPGEKNIDSDAVNKEARKIIEKILMLTRGERIIT
;
A
#
# COMPACT_ATOMS: atom_id res chain seq x y z
N ILE A 1 15.50 5.29 -17.71
CA ILE A 1 15.50 4.16 -16.77
C ILE A 1 16.89 3.53 -16.94
N GLU A 2 17.80 3.77 -15.99
CA GLU A 2 19.04 3.03 -15.90
C GLU A 2 18.69 1.54 -15.81
N GLN A 3 19.35 0.72 -16.63
CA GLN A 3 19.15 -0.72 -16.66
C GLN A 3 19.53 -1.28 -15.27
N THR A 4 18.52 -1.54 -14.44
CA THR A 4 18.73 -2.28 -13.21
C THR A 4 18.93 -3.76 -13.58
N THR A 5 19.93 -4.39 -12.99
CA THR A 5 20.24 -5.82 -13.17
C THR A 5 19.25 -6.76 -12.48
N GLY A 6 18.11 -6.24 -12.01
CA GLY A 6 17.10 -6.99 -11.30
C GLY A 6 16.13 -7.73 -12.23
N SER A 7 15.60 -8.86 -11.77
CA SER A 7 14.52 -9.59 -12.43
C SER A 7 13.15 -9.11 -11.93
N VAL A 8 12.15 -9.13 -12.82
CA VAL A 8 10.76 -8.79 -12.48
C VAL A 8 9.86 -9.96 -12.83
N THR A 9 9.07 -10.42 -11.88
CA THR A 9 8.00 -11.40 -12.09
C THR A 9 6.65 -10.71 -11.97
N LEU A 10 5.84 -10.77 -13.01
CA LEU A 10 4.48 -10.23 -13.02
C LEU A 10 3.47 -11.31 -12.66
N VAL A 11 2.64 -11.05 -11.65
CA VAL A 11 1.55 -11.93 -11.23
C VAL A 11 0.23 -11.15 -11.27
N CYS A 12 -0.71 -11.58 -12.11
CA CYS A 12 -2.03 -10.96 -12.23
C CYS A 12 -3.01 -11.67 -11.30
N ILE A 13 -3.35 -11.04 -10.18
CA ILE A 13 -4.22 -11.61 -9.14
C ILE A 13 -5.18 -10.55 -8.60
N ASP A 14 -6.31 -11.00 -8.07
CA ASP A 14 -7.23 -10.17 -7.29
C ASP A 14 -6.98 -10.41 -5.78
N LEU A 15 -6.45 -9.41 -5.10
CA LEU A 15 -6.15 -9.49 -3.66
C LEU A 15 -7.42 -9.58 -2.79
N ALA A 16 -8.59 -9.21 -3.32
CA ALA A 16 -9.86 -9.36 -2.60
C ALA A 16 -10.39 -10.80 -2.60
N HIS A 17 -9.93 -11.62 -3.55
CA HIS A 17 -10.35 -13.02 -3.64
C HIS A 17 -9.76 -13.84 -2.49
N GLN A 18 -10.60 -14.72 -1.93
CA GLN A 18 -10.20 -15.56 -0.80
C GLN A 18 -9.08 -16.55 -1.19
N GLY A 19 -8.06 -16.66 -0.34
CA GLY A 19 -6.93 -17.58 -0.55
C GLY A 19 -5.80 -17.03 -1.43
N THR A 20 -6.05 -15.97 -2.21
CA THR A 20 -5.06 -15.46 -3.19
C THR A 20 -3.78 -14.93 -2.53
N ILE A 21 -3.90 -14.22 -1.41
CA ILE A 21 -2.75 -13.67 -0.68
C ILE A 21 -1.93 -14.78 -0.03
N GLU A 22 -2.61 -15.78 0.51
CA GLU A 22 -2.04 -16.99 1.09
C GLU A 22 -1.23 -17.78 0.05
N GLU A 23 -1.83 -18.03 -1.13
CA GLU A 23 -1.14 -18.70 -2.25
C GLU A 23 0.08 -17.90 -2.73
N LEU A 24 -0.03 -16.59 -2.84
CA LEU A 24 1.09 -15.72 -3.21
C LEU A 24 2.22 -15.81 -2.18
N SER A 25 1.89 -15.76 -0.89
CA SER A 25 2.86 -15.89 0.20
C SER A 25 3.58 -17.23 0.15
N ASN A 26 2.85 -18.34 -0.08
CA ASN A 26 3.44 -19.65 -0.20
C ASN A 26 4.39 -19.75 -1.39
N LYS A 27 3.99 -19.28 -2.57
CA LYS A 27 4.84 -19.24 -3.76
C LYS A 27 6.12 -18.43 -3.56
N ILE A 28 6.02 -17.27 -2.88
CA ILE A 28 7.20 -16.46 -2.56
C ILE A 28 8.10 -17.20 -1.56
N SER A 29 7.53 -17.86 -0.56
CA SER A 29 8.27 -18.66 0.41
C SER A 29 9.02 -19.82 -0.24
N GLU A 30 8.39 -20.52 -1.17
CA GLU A 30 8.95 -21.66 -1.91
C GLU A 30 10.09 -21.23 -2.84
N ASN A 31 9.93 -20.10 -3.54
CA ASN A 31 10.89 -19.68 -4.57
C ASN A 31 12.06 -18.86 -4.01
N PHE A 32 11.84 -18.08 -2.94
CA PHE A 32 12.81 -17.10 -2.45
C PHE A 32 13.21 -17.32 -0.97
N GLY A 33 12.35 -17.97 -0.17
CA GLY A 33 12.61 -18.26 1.23
C GLY A 33 12.46 -17.07 2.18
N GLU A 34 12.71 -15.85 1.74
CA GLU A 34 12.62 -14.61 2.52
C GLU A 34 12.03 -13.48 1.68
N LEU A 35 11.64 -12.39 2.32
CA LEU A 35 11.13 -11.18 1.68
C LEU A 35 11.67 -9.94 2.38
N HIS A 36 12.34 -9.07 1.65
CA HIS A 36 12.95 -7.87 2.21
C HIS A 36 11.95 -6.73 2.42
N GLY A 37 10.91 -6.67 1.62
CA GLY A 37 9.89 -5.62 1.77
C GLY A 37 8.64 -5.82 0.94
N ILE A 38 7.57 -5.14 1.34
CA ILE A 38 6.29 -5.08 0.63
C ILE A 38 5.93 -3.62 0.43
N ILE A 39 5.56 -3.26 -0.79
CA ILE A 39 4.98 -1.95 -1.09
C ILE A 39 3.50 -2.14 -1.43
N HIS A 40 2.62 -1.76 -0.51
CA HIS A 40 1.18 -1.90 -0.65
C HIS A 40 0.55 -0.64 -1.23
N CYS A 41 0.25 -0.69 -2.54
CA CYS A 41 -0.41 0.38 -3.30
C CYS A 41 -1.86 0.04 -3.67
N ALA A 42 -2.29 -1.21 -3.44
CA ALA A 42 -3.60 -1.67 -3.89
C ALA A 42 -4.74 -0.94 -3.16
N MET A 43 -5.68 -0.44 -3.94
CA MET A 43 -6.88 0.22 -3.43
C MET A 43 -8.01 0.07 -4.44
N SER A 44 -9.21 -0.17 -3.96
CA SER A 44 -10.40 -0.24 -4.81
C SER A 44 -10.73 1.13 -5.41
N SER A 45 -11.34 1.10 -6.58
CA SER A 45 -11.79 2.31 -7.26
C SER A 45 -13.16 2.72 -6.73
N LEU A 46 -13.26 3.96 -6.27
CA LEU A 46 -14.45 4.53 -5.65
C LEU A 46 -15.20 5.42 -6.61
N GLN A 47 -16.55 5.36 -6.57
CA GLN A 47 -17.39 6.45 -7.05
C GLN A 47 -17.62 7.42 -5.89
N MET A 48 -17.35 8.72 -6.13
CA MET A 48 -17.57 9.75 -5.09
C MET A 48 -19.05 10.03 -4.93
N MET A 49 -19.55 10.00 -3.69
CA MET A 49 -20.95 10.29 -3.37
C MET A 49 -21.12 10.81 -1.94
N PRO A 50 -22.24 11.50 -1.62
CA PRO A 50 -22.57 11.87 -0.26
C PRO A 50 -22.67 10.65 0.65
N ILE A 51 -22.21 10.78 1.91
CA ILE A 51 -22.16 9.65 2.86
C ILE A 51 -23.53 9.00 3.10
N ASN A 52 -24.59 9.79 3.07
CA ASN A 52 -25.97 9.30 3.25
C ASN A 52 -26.53 8.55 2.01
N GLN A 53 -25.79 8.50 0.93
CA GLN A 53 -26.14 7.77 -0.29
C GLN A 53 -25.27 6.55 -0.52
N VAL A 54 -24.25 6.34 0.33
CA VAL A 54 -23.36 5.18 0.24
C VAL A 54 -24.12 3.92 0.61
N SER A 55 -24.18 2.95 -0.31
CA SER A 55 -24.80 1.64 -0.04
C SER A 55 -23.89 0.74 0.81
N LEU A 56 -24.46 -0.25 1.47
CA LEU A 56 -23.69 -1.26 2.23
C LEU A 56 -22.68 -1.99 1.34
N LYS A 57 -23.06 -2.29 0.09
CA LYS A 57 -22.16 -2.91 -0.89
C LYS A 57 -20.92 -2.04 -1.16
N GLU A 58 -21.10 -0.74 -1.25
CA GLU A 58 -19.98 0.19 -1.45
C GLU A 58 -19.12 0.31 -0.18
N VAL A 59 -19.72 0.21 1.00
CA VAL A 59 -18.98 0.11 2.27
C VAL A 59 -18.12 -1.16 2.28
N GLU A 60 -18.67 -2.31 1.92
CA GLU A 60 -17.93 -3.57 1.84
C GLU A 60 -16.73 -3.47 0.89
N ILE A 61 -16.93 -2.96 -0.31
CA ILE A 61 -15.89 -2.88 -1.36
C ILE A 61 -14.84 -1.81 -1.02
N ASN A 62 -15.26 -0.63 -0.57
CA ASN A 62 -14.38 0.54 -0.52
C ASN A 62 -13.88 0.87 0.90
N LEU A 63 -14.48 0.29 1.94
CA LEU A 63 -14.03 0.44 3.32
C LEU A 63 -13.51 -0.89 3.88
N LEU A 64 -14.32 -1.95 3.89
CA LEU A 64 -13.96 -3.20 4.55
C LEU A 64 -12.92 -4.01 3.77
N SER A 65 -13.10 -4.14 2.44
CA SER A 65 -12.17 -4.93 1.62
C SER A 65 -10.72 -4.44 1.69
N PRO A 66 -10.38 -3.14 1.57
CA PRO A 66 -9.01 -2.67 1.74
C PRO A 66 -8.40 -2.98 3.12
N ILE A 67 -9.21 -2.90 4.19
CA ILE A 67 -8.76 -3.25 5.53
C ILE A 67 -8.45 -4.74 5.63
N MET A 68 -9.33 -5.60 5.11
CA MET A 68 -9.13 -7.05 5.09
C MET A 68 -7.92 -7.47 4.26
N ILE A 69 -7.70 -6.82 3.10
CA ILE A 69 -6.51 -7.04 2.28
C ILE A 69 -5.25 -6.68 3.07
N SER A 70 -5.22 -5.51 3.70
CA SER A 70 -4.07 -5.07 4.50
C SER A 70 -3.79 -6.02 5.67
N PHE A 71 -4.82 -6.47 6.38
CA PHE A 71 -4.70 -7.45 7.46
C PHE A 71 -4.14 -8.78 6.96
N ARG A 72 -4.66 -9.32 5.85
CA ARG A 72 -4.17 -10.56 5.26
C ARG A 72 -2.72 -10.44 4.77
N LEU A 73 -2.34 -9.31 4.14
CA LEU A 73 -0.96 -9.07 3.74
C LEU A 73 -0.02 -9.11 4.94
N ILE A 74 -0.38 -8.46 6.05
CA ILE A 74 0.41 -8.51 7.29
C ILE A 74 0.51 -9.96 7.78
N SER A 75 -0.63 -10.66 7.94
CA SER A 75 -0.69 -12.00 8.52
C SER A 75 0.08 -13.04 7.70
N CYS A 76 -0.08 -13.02 6.37
CA CYS A 76 0.54 -14.02 5.50
C CYS A 76 2.03 -13.77 5.27
N PHE A 77 2.45 -12.51 5.22
CA PHE A 77 3.84 -12.17 4.93
C PHE A 77 4.71 -11.88 6.17
N HIS A 78 4.12 -11.81 7.35
CA HIS A 78 4.85 -11.56 8.60
C HIS A 78 6.06 -12.50 8.75
N ARG A 79 5.86 -13.81 8.57
CA ARG A 79 6.92 -14.82 8.71
C ARG A 79 8.07 -14.62 7.72
N LEU A 80 7.78 -14.19 6.49
CA LEU A 80 8.79 -13.95 5.47
C LEU A 80 9.57 -12.67 5.74
N LEU A 81 8.88 -11.60 6.14
CA LEU A 81 9.49 -10.33 6.50
C LEU A 81 10.33 -10.42 7.79
N SER A 82 9.92 -11.24 8.76
CA SER A 82 10.65 -11.39 10.03
C SER A 82 11.97 -12.16 9.91
N ARG A 83 12.24 -12.80 8.77
CA ARG A 83 13.53 -13.43 8.48
C ARG A 83 14.61 -12.42 8.12
N ASP A 84 14.25 -11.28 7.57
CA ASP A 84 15.15 -10.17 7.33
C ASP A 84 15.12 -9.17 8.50
N PRO A 85 16.25 -8.92 9.19
CA PRO A 85 16.31 -7.92 10.26
C PRO A 85 16.03 -6.49 9.78
N LYS A 86 15.94 -6.27 8.48
CA LYS A 86 15.56 -5.00 7.83
C LYS A 86 14.22 -5.08 7.12
N GLY A 87 13.39 -6.10 7.43
CA GLY A 87 12.08 -6.29 6.82
C GLY A 87 11.25 -4.99 6.85
N LEU A 88 10.70 -4.61 5.71
CA LEU A 88 10.03 -3.33 5.53
C LEU A 88 8.62 -3.50 4.94
N PHE A 89 7.64 -2.86 5.56
CA PHE A 89 6.31 -2.71 5.00
C PHE A 89 6.06 -1.25 4.63
N VAL A 90 5.84 -0.97 3.35
CA VAL A 90 5.52 0.38 2.84
C VAL A 90 4.04 0.44 2.50
N TYR A 91 3.31 1.34 3.13
CA TYR A 91 1.92 1.61 2.84
C TYR A 91 1.75 2.98 2.18
N ILE A 92 1.11 2.99 1.02
CA ILE A 92 0.81 4.23 0.30
C ILE A 92 -0.56 4.71 0.74
N SER A 93 -0.58 5.79 1.52
CA SER A 93 -1.80 6.39 2.05
C SER A 93 -2.19 7.70 1.35
N ASP A 94 -3.24 8.34 1.84
CA ASP A 94 -3.69 9.66 1.42
C ASP A 94 -4.27 10.41 2.64
N VAL A 95 -3.69 11.56 2.98
CA VAL A 95 -4.12 12.35 4.15
C VAL A 95 -5.30 13.27 3.87
N ARG A 96 -5.67 13.40 2.63
CA ARG A 96 -6.61 14.46 2.21
C ARG A 96 -8.05 14.04 2.44
N THR A 97 -8.65 14.59 3.49
CA THR A 97 -10.10 14.50 3.69
C THR A 97 -10.81 15.36 2.65
N LYS A 98 -11.48 14.73 1.70
CA LYS A 98 -12.29 15.39 0.69
C LYS A 98 -13.75 15.03 0.85
N LYS A 99 -14.64 15.94 0.44
CA LYS A 99 -16.09 15.68 0.38
C LYS A 99 -16.37 14.47 -0.52
N PHE A 100 -17.43 13.74 -0.21
CA PHE A 100 -17.95 12.63 -1.01
C PHE A 100 -17.03 11.42 -1.14
N ASN A 101 -16.06 11.27 -0.23
CA ASN A 101 -15.04 10.22 -0.28
C ASN A 101 -14.90 9.46 1.05
N SER A 102 -15.97 9.41 1.83
CA SER A 102 -15.92 8.89 3.20
C SER A 102 -15.44 7.43 3.32
N PRO A 103 -15.92 6.45 2.54
CA PRO A 103 -15.43 5.07 2.67
C PRO A 103 -13.93 4.95 2.39
N TYR A 104 -13.45 5.62 1.34
CA TYR A 104 -12.03 5.64 0.99
C TYR A 104 -11.16 6.25 2.08
N ASN A 105 -11.52 7.45 2.56
CA ASN A 105 -10.76 8.13 3.61
C ASN A 105 -10.72 7.30 4.89
N SER A 106 -11.85 6.70 5.27
CA SER A 106 -11.94 5.83 6.44
C SER A 106 -11.10 4.57 6.28
N ALA A 107 -11.13 3.93 5.11
CA ALA A 107 -10.27 2.78 4.81
C ALA A 107 -8.79 3.13 4.92
N LYS A 108 -8.36 4.27 4.34
CA LYS A 108 -6.97 4.73 4.41
C LYS A 108 -6.51 4.90 5.85
N LYS A 109 -7.32 5.56 6.69
CA LYS A 109 -7.00 5.77 8.11
C LYS A 109 -7.00 4.47 8.92
N ALA A 110 -7.96 3.58 8.67
CA ALA A 110 -7.99 2.29 9.32
C ALA A 110 -6.75 1.43 8.98
N CYS A 111 -6.36 1.40 7.71
CA CYS A 111 -5.15 0.70 7.28
C CYS A 111 -3.87 1.33 7.88
N GLU A 112 -3.76 2.67 7.93
CA GLU A 112 -2.65 3.34 8.61
C GLU A 112 -2.51 2.86 10.05
N GLN A 113 -3.63 2.88 10.81
CA GLN A 113 -3.61 2.44 12.20
C GLN A 113 -3.22 0.96 12.34
N LEU A 114 -3.70 0.10 11.43
CA LEU A 114 -3.34 -1.30 11.40
C LEU A 114 -1.83 -1.50 11.23
N PHE A 115 -1.20 -0.79 10.30
CA PHE A 115 0.24 -0.87 10.07
C PHE A 115 1.06 -0.28 11.22
N LEU A 116 0.60 0.80 11.85
CA LEU A 116 1.25 1.37 13.03
C LEU A 116 1.20 0.39 14.22
N SER A 117 0.06 -0.26 14.47
CA SER A 117 -0.07 -1.28 15.51
C SER A 117 0.87 -2.46 15.23
N TYR A 118 0.91 -2.93 13.98
CA TYR A 118 1.83 -3.99 13.56
C TYR A 118 3.31 -3.62 13.81
N GLN A 119 3.71 -2.39 13.53
CA GLN A 119 5.07 -1.91 13.82
C GLN A 119 5.38 -1.95 15.31
N GLU A 120 4.46 -1.46 16.16
CA GLU A 120 4.65 -1.44 17.61
C GLU A 120 4.80 -2.86 18.19
N GLU A 121 3.97 -3.79 17.74
CA GLU A 121 4.02 -5.20 18.15
C GLU A 121 5.34 -5.88 17.76
N ASN A 122 5.96 -5.44 16.65
CA ASN A 122 7.12 -6.09 16.05
C ASN A 122 8.44 -5.31 16.17
N LYS A 123 8.49 -4.31 17.04
CA LYS A 123 9.72 -3.51 17.28
C LYS A 123 10.96 -4.36 17.59
N ARG A 124 10.79 -5.46 18.33
CA ARG A 124 11.91 -6.37 18.70
C ARG A 124 12.43 -7.18 17.52
N LEU A 125 11.62 -7.44 16.52
CA LEU A 125 11.99 -8.15 15.31
C LEU A 125 12.68 -7.24 14.28
N GLY A 126 12.70 -5.95 14.51
CA GLY A 126 13.31 -4.97 13.61
C GLY A 126 12.48 -4.64 12.38
N ILE A 127 11.27 -5.21 12.24
CA ILE A 127 10.36 -4.90 11.12
C ILE A 127 9.96 -3.41 11.17
N LYS A 128 10.15 -2.73 10.06
CA LYS A 128 9.82 -1.31 9.91
C LYS A 128 8.54 -1.14 9.09
N VAL A 129 7.78 -0.12 9.42
CA VAL A 129 6.65 0.34 8.61
C VAL A 129 6.93 1.76 8.12
N LEU A 130 6.71 1.98 6.84
CA LEU A 130 6.82 3.30 6.21
C LEU A 130 5.48 3.68 5.60
N ILE A 131 4.79 4.64 6.20
CA ILE A 131 3.55 5.20 5.63
C ILE A 131 3.92 6.40 4.77
N GLN A 132 3.53 6.38 3.50
CA GLN A 132 3.82 7.44 2.55
C GLN A 132 2.55 8.12 2.06
N TYR A 133 2.64 9.44 1.93
CA TYR A 133 1.56 10.31 1.49
C TYR A 133 2.01 11.05 0.22
N PRO A 134 1.94 10.39 -0.95
CA PRO A 134 2.39 11.00 -2.19
C PRO A 134 1.52 12.19 -2.59
N GLU A 135 2.10 13.12 -3.32
CA GLU A 135 1.36 14.20 -3.94
C GLU A 135 0.37 13.69 -5.01
N PRO A 136 -0.63 14.48 -5.40
CA PRO A 136 -1.58 14.10 -6.42
C PRO A 136 -0.92 13.66 -7.71
N MET A 137 -1.23 12.44 -8.15
CA MET A 137 -0.68 11.83 -9.37
C MET A 137 -1.80 11.47 -10.34
N GLY A 138 -1.53 11.54 -11.64
CA GLY A 138 -2.48 11.21 -12.72
C GLY A 138 -2.79 9.70 -12.87
N THR A 139 -3.00 9.00 -11.76
CA THR A 139 -3.32 7.57 -11.73
C THR A 139 -4.72 7.28 -12.28
N LYS A 140 -4.97 6.02 -12.70
CA LYS A 140 -6.31 5.57 -13.13
C LYS A 140 -7.36 5.80 -12.04
N LEU A 141 -7.01 5.54 -10.77
CA LEU A 141 -7.88 5.78 -9.62
C LEU A 141 -8.25 7.26 -9.53
N ARG A 142 -7.27 8.17 -9.57
CA ARG A 142 -7.51 9.61 -9.46
C ARG A 142 -8.35 10.16 -10.61
N LYS A 143 -8.06 9.73 -11.84
CA LYS A 143 -8.87 10.14 -13.02
C LYS A 143 -10.34 9.72 -12.88
N LYS A 144 -10.60 8.56 -12.27
CA LYS A 144 -11.97 8.10 -12.00
C LYS A 144 -12.64 8.90 -10.88
N MET A 145 -11.89 9.26 -9.83
CA MET A 145 -12.42 10.06 -8.72
C MET A 145 -12.63 11.53 -9.09
N PHE A 146 -11.78 12.08 -9.94
CA PHE A 146 -11.77 13.50 -10.31
C PHE A 146 -11.73 13.67 -11.84
N PRO A 147 -12.78 13.30 -12.59
CA PRO A 147 -12.75 13.31 -14.05
C PRO A 147 -12.60 14.71 -14.66
N GLY A 148 -12.94 15.76 -13.89
CA GLY A 148 -12.78 17.16 -14.32
C GLY A 148 -11.44 17.80 -13.95
N GLU A 149 -10.54 17.06 -13.29
CA GLU A 149 -9.25 17.59 -12.89
C GLU A 149 -8.32 17.72 -14.09
N LYS A 150 -7.91 18.96 -14.37
CA LYS A 150 -6.98 19.29 -15.46
C LYS A 150 -5.60 19.56 -14.87
N ASN A 151 -4.54 19.41 -15.68
CA ASN A 151 -3.16 19.80 -15.35
C ASN A 151 -2.45 18.99 -14.23
N ILE A 152 -2.67 17.67 -14.18
CA ILE A 152 -1.77 16.82 -13.41
C ILE A 152 -0.51 16.58 -14.25
N ASP A 153 0.64 16.89 -13.68
CA ASP A 153 1.95 16.62 -14.28
C ASP A 153 2.02 15.14 -14.73
N SER A 154 2.31 14.93 -16.00
CA SER A 154 2.43 13.58 -16.58
C SER A 154 3.56 12.76 -15.93
N ASP A 155 4.57 13.43 -15.40
CA ASP A 155 5.72 12.82 -14.73
C ASP A 155 5.56 12.71 -13.20
N ALA A 156 4.44 13.17 -12.65
CA ALA A 156 4.20 13.15 -11.19
C ALA A 156 4.34 11.75 -10.58
N VAL A 157 3.91 10.70 -11.31
CA VAL A 157 4.03 9.30 -10.84
C VAL A 157 5.49 8.91 -10.66
N ASN A 158 6.33 9.21 -11.64
CA ASN A 158 7.77 8.89 -11.60
C ASN A 158 8.49 9.69 -10.49
N LYS A 159 8.16 10.97 -10.33
CA LYS A 159 8.72 11.82 -9.28
C LYS A 159 8.39 11.29 -7.88
N GLU A 160 7.13 10.96 -7.64
CA GLU A 160 6.71 10.41 -6.34
C GLU A 160 7.28 9.00 -6.09
N ALA A 161 7.33 8.14 -7.11
CA ALA A 161 7.95 6.83 -7.00
C ALA A 161 9.44 6.93 -6.62
N ARG A 162 10.21 7.84 -7.24
CA ARG A 162 11.60 8.09 -6.88
C ARG A 162 11.76 8.53 -5.43
N LYS A 163 10.98 9.49 -4.96
CA LYS A 163 10.99 9.93 -3.55
C LYS A 163 10.72 8.78 -2.56
N ILE A 164 9.76 7.89 -2.90
CA ILE A 164 9.44 6.74 -2.06
C ILE A 164 10.61 5.74 -2.05
N ILE A 165 11.20 5.45 -3.22
CA ILE A 165 12.36 4.56 -3.34
C ILE A 165 13.56 5.11 -2.56
N GLU A 166 13.86 6.41 -2.66
CA GLU A 166 14.92 7.06 -1.89
C GLU A 166 14.74 6.87 -0.39
N LYS A 167 13.52 7.08 0.13
CA LYS A 167 13.20 6.85 1.54
C LYS A 167 13.33 5.38 1.95
N ILE A 168 12.93 4.43 1.09
CA ILE A 168 13.13 3.01 1.31
C ILE A 168 14.62 2.70 1.44
N LEU A 169 15.44 3.19 0.51
CA LEU A 169 16.89 2.98 0.51
C LEU A 169 17.55 3.58 1.76
N MET A 170 17.14 4.77 2.22
CA MET A 170 17.62 5.35 3.47
C MET A 170 17.31 4.44 4.66
N LEU A 171 16.07 3.96 4.78
CA LEU A 171 15.67 3.06 5.86
C LEU A 171 16.44 1.74 5.87
N THR A 172 16.67 1.15 4.70
CA THR A 172 17.41 -0.12 4.57
C THR A 172 18.90 0.05 4.88
N ARG A 173 19.46 1.25 4.68
CA ARG A 173 20.84 1.61 5.09
C ARG A 173 20.96 1.96 6.58
N GLY A 174 19.85 2.04 7.32
CA GLY A 174 19.83 2.44 8.74
C GLY A 174 19.90 3.97 8.96
N GLU A 175 19.69 4.75 7.91
CA GLU A 175 19.66 6.21 7.99
C GLU A 175 18.32 6.69 8.60
N ARG A 176 18.34 7.80 9.35
CA ARG A 176 17.11 8.40 9.88
C ARG A 176 16.42 9.23 8.79
N ILE A 177 15.13 8.98 8.58
CA ILE A 177 14.30 9.89 7.79
C ILE A 177 13.97 11.10 8.66
N ILE A 178 14.43 12.28 8.26
CA ILE A 178 13.98 13.54 8.84
C ILE A 178 12.61 13.82 8.20
N THR A 179 11.55 13.72 8.98
CA THR A 179 10.16 14.03 8.56
C THR A 179 9.89 15.53 8.71
#